data_b584dcf34cee092449fb9002347854cb
#
_entry.id   b584dcf34cee092449fb9002347854cb
#
_cell.length_a   1.000
_cell.length_b   1.000
_cell.length_c   1.000
_cell.angle_alpha   90.00
_cell.angle_beta   90.00
_cell.angle_gamma   90.00
#
_symmetry.space_group_name_H-M   'P 1'
#
loop_
_entity.id
_entity.type
_entity.pdbx_description
1 polymer ?
#
loop_
_entity_poly.entity_id
_entity_poly.type
_entity_poly.pdbx_seq_one_letter_code
_entity_poly.pdbx_strand_id
1 'polypeptide(L)'
;MTNASPTYTVLLYHGVRGDDLALEGRNSSGKHISAARFECQMAYLAKHHDVVRISDIAAAYRGEATLPDGAVAVTFDDGFLNNRTEAWPILESLRIPATFYLTTGFIGTGRMIWSDVLEANLLGARVTSLSLDWPGDGTRTWSVSDSAERIAAFTEIKALCKAAPNEVKDDVIARVAAICDADVAPDHPLYAFMSWDDIREMNTSPLVDFGAHTVDHVSLAKVSADE
;
A
#
# COMPACT_ATOMS: atom_id res chain seq x y z
N MET A 1 40.58 11.92 5.79
CA MET A 1 39.26 12.50 5.89
C MET A 1 38.28 11.33 5.84
N THR A 2 37.66 11.00 6.95
CA THR A 2 36.61 9.98 6.97
C THR A 2 35.39 10.55 6.21
N ASN A 3 35.16 10.10 4.97
CA ASN A 3 33.90 10.36 4.27
C ASN A 3 32.79 9.71 5.11
N ALA A 4 32.15 10.49 5.97
CA ALA A 4 30.88 10.06 6.51
C ALA A 4 29.92 9.87 5.32
N SER A 5 29.28 8.71 5.24
CA SER A 5 28.25 8.48 4.24
C SER A 5 27.14 9.53 4.44
N PRO A 6 26.61 10.15 3.37
CA PRO A 6 25.55 11.14 3.51
C PRO A 6 24.35 10.51 4.22
N THR A 7 23.75 11.26 5.15
CA THR A 7 22.52 10.84 5.80
C THR A 7 21.33 11.18 4.90
N TYR A 8 20.38 10.25 4.76
CA TYR A 8 19.13 10.46 4.03
C TYR A 8 17.97 9.76 4.73
N THR A 9 16.77 10.21 4.44
CA THR A 9 15.52 9.60 4.94
C THR A 9 14.64 9.19 3.76
N VAL A 10 14.06 8.00 3.82
CA VAL A 10 13.04 7.56 2.86
C VAL A 10 11.69 7.51 3.57
N LEU A 11 10.74 8.29 3.07
CA LEU A 11 9.35 8.26 3.52
C LEU A 11 8.56 7.30 2.62
N LEU A 12 7.89 6.34 3.25
CA LEU A 12 7.08 5.35 2.57
C LEU A 12 5.60 5.62 2.81
N TYR A 13 4.85 5.75 1.72
CA TYR A 13 3.40 5.82 1.68
C TYR A 13 2.85 4.62 0.91
N HIS A 14 1.54 4.36 1.01
CA HIS A 14 0.84 3.41 0.13
C HIS A 14 -0.19 4.16 -0.71
N GLY A 15 -1.06 4.96 -0.07
CA GLY A 15 -2.05 5.73 -0.80
C GLY A 15 -2.42 7.04 -0.12
N VAL A 16 -3.04 7.92 -0.91
CA VAL A 16 -3.63 9.17 -0.46
C VAL A 16 -5.11 9.13 -0.79
N ARG A 17 -5.98 9.41 0.17
CA ARG A 17 -7.43 9.43 -0.03
C ARG A 17 -7.98 10.84 -0.02
N GLY A 18 -9.03 11.10 -0.77
CA GLY A 18 -9.80 12.34 -0.66
C GLY A 18 -10.31 12.58 0.78
N ASP A 19 -10.36 13.84 1.18
CA ASP A 19 -10.73 14.20 2.57
C ASP A 19 -12.21 13.96 2.85
N ASP A 20 -13.07 14.02 1.85
CA ASP A 20 -14.52 13.80 1.89
C ASP A 20 -14.94 12.33 1.73
N LEU A 21 -13.98 11.43 1.47
CA LEU A 21 -14.26 10.01 1.30
C LEU A 21 -14.75 9.37 2.61
N ALA A 22 -15.99 8.89 2.62
CA ALA A 22 -16.54 8.15 3.74
C ALA A 22 -15.84 6.80 3.91
N LEU A 23 -15.24 6.57 5.07
CA LEU A 23 -14.44 5.34 5.30
C LEU A 23 -15.30 4.14 5.66
N GLU A 24 -16.40 4.32 6.37
CA GLU A 24 -17.32 3.26 6.79
C GLU A 24 -16.62 2.05 7.46
N GLY A 25 -15.58 2.33 8.25
CA GLY A 25 -14.74 1.33 8.90
C GLY A 25 -13.51 0.88 8.09
N ARG A 26 -13.44 1.22 6.80
CA ARG A 26 -12.28 0.94 5.92
C ARG A 26 -11.05 1.73 6.36
N ASN A 27 -9.90 1.31 5.86
CA ASN A 27 -8.61 1.93 6.17
C ASN A 27 -8.28 1.93 7.68
N SER A 28 -8.77 0.94 8.40
CA SER A 28 -8.57 0.79 9.85
C SER A 28 -7.08 0.67 10.23
N SER A 29 -6.24 0.17 9.33
CA SER A 29 -4.78 0.12 9.50
C SER A 29 -4.05 1.41 9.14
N GLY A 30 -4.75 2.45 8.68
CA GLY A 30 -4.16 3.74 8.31
C GLY A 30 -3.27 3.70 7.07
N LYS A 31 -3.48 2.74 6.16
CA LYS A 31 -2.68 2.56 4.94
C LYS A 31 -2.76 3.77 4.01
N HIS A 32 -3.92 4.43 3.93
CA HIS A 32 -4.13 5.64 3.13
C HIS A 32 -4.21 6.87 4.04
N ILE A 33 -3.31 7.84 3.82
CA ILE A 33 -3.34 9.14 4.49
C ILE A 33 -4.36 10.07 3.80
N SER A 34 -4.96 11.03 4.51
CA SER A 34 -5.83 12.02 3.87
C SER A 34 -5.06 13.03 3.01
N ALA A 35 -5.67 13.54 1.95
CA ALA A 35 -5.05 14.48 1.00
C ALA A 35 -4.54 15.73 1.72
N ALA A 36 -5.34 16.35 2.59
CA ALA A 36 -4.93 17.53 3.35
C ALA A 36 -3.70 17.26 4.25
N ARG A 37 -3.65 16.08 4.90
CA ARG A 37 -2.48 15.72 5.72
C ARG A 37 -1.26 15.45 4.86
N PHE A 38 -1.42 14.78 3.72
CA PHE A 38 -0.34 14.53 2.78
C PHE A 38 0.21 15.86 2.21
N GLU A 39 -0.65 16.75 1.75
CA GLU A 39 -0.27 18.09 1.25
C GLU A 39 0.50 18.88 2.31
N CYS A 40 0.04 18.90 3.56
CA CYS A 40 0.75 19.55 4.66
C CYS A 40 2.16 18.99 4.86
N GLN A 41 2.34 17.65 4.79
CA GLN A 41 3.65 17.02 4.90
C GLN A 41 4.54 17.39 3.70
N MET A 42 4.02 17.34 2.48
CA MET A 42 4.76 17.68 1.27
C MET A 42 5.17 19.17 1.24
N ALA A 43 4.29 20.08 1.66
CA ALA A 43 4.60 21.51 1.80
C ALA A 43 5.72 21.76 2.84
N TYR A 44 5.73 20.99 3.93
CA TYR A 44 6.81 21.04 4.90
C TYR A 44 8.15 20.60 4.28
N LEU A 45 8.15 19.47 3.55
CA LEU A 45 9.35 18.95 2.88
C LEU A 45 9.87 19.94 1.84
N ALA A 46 9.02 20.48 0.98
CA ALA A 46 9.39 21.46 -0.03
C ALA A 46 10.07 22.70 0.56
N LYS A 47 9.73 23.07 1.79
CA LYS A 47 10.26 24.25 2.47
C LYS A 47 11.54 23.99 3.25
N HIS A 48 11.73 22.80 3.78
CA HIS A 48 12.75 22.54 4.81
C HIS A 48 13.76 21.47 4.44
N HIS A 49 13.56 20.74 3.34
CA HIS A 49 14.44 19.63 2.94
C HIS A 49 14.74 19.64 1.44
N ASP A 50 15.88 19.10 1.08
CA ASP A 50 16.19 18.72 -0.29
C ASP A 50 15.53 17.38 -0.59
N VAL A 51 14.43 17.42 -1.37
CA VAL A 51 13.73 16.19 -1.77
C VAL A 51 14.36 15.65 -3.05
N VAL A 52 14.82 14.41 -2.99
CA VAL A 52 15.57 13.72 -4.05
C VAL A 52 14.84 12.45 -4.48
N ARG A 53 15.22 11.89 -5.62
CA ARG A 53 14.70 10.60 -6.10
C ARG A 53 15.45 9.45 -5.43
N ILE A 54 14.84 8.27 -5.41
CA ILE A 54 15.56 7.04 -5.03
C ILE A 54 16.71 6.75 -6.00
N SER A 55 16.56 7.08 -7.28
CA SER A 55 17.64 6.97 -8.28
C SER A 55 18.85 7.82 -7.94
N ASP A 56 18.66 9.03 -7.36
CA ASP A 56 19.77 9.88 -6.92
C ASP A 56 20.49 9.28 -5.70
N ILE A 57 19.73 8.73 -4.75
CA ILE A 57 20.29 7.99 -3.60
C ILE A 57 21.11 6.79 -4.08
N ALA A 58 20.58 6.02 -5.04
CA ALA A 58 21.29 4.89 -5.60
C ALA A 58 22.57 5.30 -6.35
N ALA A 59 22.55 6.41 -7.09
CA ALA A 59 23.73 6.95 -7.77
C ALA A 59 24.80 7.40 -6.75
N ALA A 60 24.39 8.05 -5.68
CA ALA A 60 25.30 8.47 -4.61
C ALA A 60 25.93 7.26 -3.90
N TYR A 61 25.15 6.20 -3.65
CA TYR A 61 25.67 4.96 -3.05
C TYR A 61 26.71 4.27 -3.93
N ARG A 62 26.58 4.37 -5.26
CA ARG A 62 27.60 3.88 -6.21
C ARG A 62 28.78 4.83 -6.40
N GLY A 63 28.79 6.01 -5.76
CA GLY A 63 29.84 7.02 -5.90
C GLY A 63 29.76 7.83 -7.21
N GLU A 64 28.63 7.79 -7.90
CA GLU A 64 28.38 8.47 -9.19
C GLU A 64 27.79 9.89 -9.00
N ALA A 65 27.27 10.20 -7.81
CA ALA A 65 26.70 11.48 -7.46
C ALA A 65 26.98 11.83 -5.98
N THR A 66 26.66 13.06 -5.59
CA THR A 66 26.65 13.52 -4.20
C THR A 66 25.24 13.89 -3.79
N LEU A 67 24.84 13.56 -2.57
CA LEU A 67 23.56 13.99 -2.01
C LEU A 67 23.74 15.17 -1.05
N PRO A 68 22.77 16.09 -0.96
CA PRO A 68 22.68 17.00 0.16
C PRO A 68 22.58 16.22 1.47
N ASP A 69 23.18 16.76 2.54
CA ASP A 69 23.05 16.13 3.86
C ASP A 69 21.61 16.26 4.37
N GLY A 70 21.07 15.17 4.90
CA GLY A 70 19.66 15.13 5.33
C GLY A 70 18.65 15.12 4.20
N ALA A 71 19.05 14.71 2.98
CA ALA A 71 18.14 14.55 1.85
C ALA A 71 16.95 13.61 2.19
N VAL A 72 15.79 13.90 1.62
CA VAL A 72 14.56 13.09 1.83
C VAL A 72 14.09 12.55 0.49
N ALA A 73 13.69 11.28 0.44
CA ALA A 73 13.00 10.70 -0.70
C ALA A 73 11.56 10.33 -0.32
N VAL A 74 10.62 10.53 -1.25
CA VAL A 74 9.21 10.18 -1.11
C VAL A 74 8.92 8.96 -1.98
N THR A 75 8.36 7.91 -1.37
CA THR A 75 8.05 6.67 -2.08
C THR A 75 6.61 6.22 -1.79
N PHE A 76 6.03 5.53 -2.77
CA PHE A 76 4.72 4.89 -2.68
C PHE A 76 4.84 3.42 -3.07
N ASP A 77 4.22 2.55 -2.30
CA ASP A 77 4.14 1.13 -2.61
C ASP A 77 2.79 0.78 -3.24
N ASP A 78 2.71 -0.40 -3.83
CA ASP A 78 1.55 -1.10 -4.39
C ASP A 78 1.08 -0.58 -5.76
N GLY A 79 0.93 0.70 -5.99
CA GLY A 79 0.42 1.26 -7.24
C GLY A 79 -1.09 1.50 -7.24
N PHE A 80 -1.68 1.92 -6.12
CA PHE A 80 -3.09 2.30 -6.00
C PHE A 80 -3.46 3.44 -6.96
N LEU A 81 -4.69 3.44 -7.47
CA LEU A 81 -5.22 4.50 -8.34
C LEU A 81 -5.15 5.88 -7.67
N ASN A 82 -5.33 5.93 -6.35
CA ASN A 82 -5.27 7.19 -5.62
C ASN A 82 -3.86 7.80 -5.51
N ASN A 83 -2.82 7.08 -5.93
CA ASN A 83 -1.51 7.68 -6.16
C ASN A 83 -1.57 8.65 -7.35
N ARG A 84 -2.32 8.30 -8.40
CA ARG A 84 -2.50 9.16 -9.59
C ARG A 84 -3.54 10.26 -9.34
N THR A 85 -4.68 9.93 -8.71
CA THR A 85 -5.80 10.89 -8.60
C THR A 85 -5.63 11.92 -7.49
N GLU A 86 -4.94 11.55 -6.40
CA GLU A 86 -4.81 12.37 -5.20
C GLU A 86 -3.34 12.80 -4.94
N ALA A 87 -2.41 11.85 -4.91
CA ALA A 87 -1.03 12.15 -4.54
C ALA A 87 -0.28 12.93 -5.62
N TRP A 88 -0.34 12.48 -6.88
CA TRP A 88 0.42 13.07 -7.97
C TRP A 88 0.10 14.56 -8.21
N PRO A 89 -1.16 15.03 -8.25
CA PRO A 89 -1.44 16.47 -8.38
C PRO A 89 -0.81 17.32 -7.27
N ILE A 90 -0.77 16.82 -6.04
CA ILE A 90 -0.12 17.51 -4.91
C ILE A 90 1.39 17.57 -5.11
N LEU A 91 2.02 16.44 -5.48
CA LEU A 91 3.46 16.38 -5.75
C LEU A 91 3.87 17.30 -6.89
N GLU A 92 3.10 17.32 -7.99
CA GLU A 92 3.33 18.23 -9.13
C GLU A 92 3.25 19.71 -8.72
N SER A 93 2.19 20.08 -7.97
CA SER A 93 1.99 21.47 -7.53
C SER A 93 3.13 22.00 -6.66
N LEU A 94 3.71 21.13 -5.84
CA LEU A 94 4.81 21.42 -4.92
C LEU A 94 6.19 21.09 -5.49
N ARG A 95 6.25 20.56 -6.74
CA ARG A 95 7.48 20.15 -7.43
C ARG A 95 8.32 19.14 -6.64
N ILE A 96 7.67 18.20 -5.99
CA ILE A 96 8.32 17.15 -5.19
C ILE A 96 8.46 15.88 -6.04
N PRO A 97 9.70 15.38 -6.25
CA PRO A 97 9.90 14.11 -6.90
C PRO A 97 9.46 12.95 -6.01
N ALA A 98 8.91 11.88 -6.61
CA ALA A 98 8.51 10.67 -5.92
C ALA A 98 8.76 9.43 -6.77
N THR A 99 8.96 8.29 -6.09
CA THR A 99 9.10 6.97 -6.73
C THR A 99 7.91 6.10 -6.35
N PHE A 100 7.25 5.50 -7.37
CA PHE A 100 6.10 4.62 -7.19
C PHE A 100 6.51 3.17 -7.50
N TYR A 101 6.43 2.31 -6.50
CA TYR A 101 6.73 0.88 -6.63
C TYR A 101 5.45 0.11 -6.95
N LEU A 102 5.42 -0.53 -8.11
CA LEU A 102 4.22 -1.12 -8.69
C LEU A 102 4.17 -2.63 -8.46
N THR A 103 3.05 -3.12 -7.94
CA THR A 103 2.70 -4.55 -7.95
C THR A 103 2.05 -4.89 -9.28
N THR A 104 2.87 -5.34 -10.24
CA THR A 104 2.51 -5.34 -11.66
C THR A 104 1.37 -6.30 -12.03
N GLY A 105 1.13 -7.35 -11.26
CA GLY A 105 0.01 -8.29 -11.45
C GLY A 105 -1.36 -7.74 -11.06
N PHE A 106 -1.42 -6.52 -10.48
CA PHE A 106 -2.68 -5.87 -10.11
C PHE A 106 -3.03 -4.71 -11.06
N ILE A 107 -2.03 -4.14 -11.75
CA ILE A 107 -2.22 -2.98 -12.62
C ILE A 107 -3.18 -3.31 -13.77
N GLY A 108 -4.29 -2.55 -13.83
CA GLY A 108 -5.31 -2.67 -14.88
C GLY A 108 -6.12 -3.97 -14.87
N THR A 109 -6.08 -4.75 -13.78
CA THR A 109 -6.74 -6.07 -13.72
C THR A 109 -8.05 -6.09 -12.93
N GLY A 110 -8.35 -5.05 -12.14
CA GLY A 110 -9.47 -5.04 -11.20
C GLY A 110 -9.29 -5.97 -9.99
N ARG A 111 -8.10 -6.56 -9.82
CA ARG A 111 -7.76 -7.36 -8.62
C ARG A 111 -7.50 -6.45 -7.44
N MET A 112 -7.70 -6.97 -6.23
CA MET A 112 -7.38 -6.31 -4.97
C MET A 112 -6.26 -7.07 -4.25
N ILE A 113 -5.43 -6.36 -3.48
CA ILE A 113 -4.47 -6.99 -2.57
C ILE A 113 -5.23 -7.80 -1.51
N TRP A 114 -4.67 -8.93 -1.12
CA TRP A 114 -5.28 -9.86 -0.18
C TRP A 114 -5.80 -9.21 1.13
N SER A 115 -5.08 -8.22 1.66
CA SER A 115 -5.48 -7.50 2.87
C SER A 115 -6.72 -6.63 2.65
N ASP A 116 -6.91 -6.11 1.44
CA ASP A 116 -8.07 -5.30 1.07
C ASP A 116 -9.27 -6.20 0.76
N VAL A 117 -9.03 -7.37 0.16
CA VAL A 117 -10.05 -8.43 0.02
C VAL A 117 -10.56 -8.83 1.40
N LEU A 118 -9.65 -9.07 2.36
CA LEU A 118 -10.02 -9.42 3.73
C LEU A 118 -10.85 -8.30 4.39
N GLU A 119 -10.36 -7.05 4.35
CA GLU A 119 -11.06 -5.89 4.95
C GLU A 119 -12.46 -5.72 4.35
N ALA A 120 -12.58 -5.71 3.02
CA ALA A 120 -13.84 -5.50 2.33
C ALA A 120 -14.86 -6.61 2.65
N ASN A 121 -14.44 -7.87 2.67
CA ASN A 121 -15.33 -9.00 3.00
C ASN A 121 -15.81 -8.95 4.45
N LEU A 122 -14.93 -8.67 5.40
CA LEU A 122 -15.32 -8.60 6.81
C LEU A 122 -16.25 -7.41 7.07
N LEU A 123 -15.95 -6.22 6.51
CA LEU A 123 -16.80 -5.05 6.67
C LEU A 123 -18.18 -5.22 6.03
N GLY A 124 -18.25 -5.92 4.89
CA GLY A 124 -19.49 -6.23 4.20
C GLY A 124 -20.16 -7.54 4.63
N ALA A 125 -19.66 -8.24 5.66
CA ALA A 125 -20.13 -9.57 6.03
C ALA A 125 -21.64 -9.61 6.26
N ARG A 126 -22.31 -10.61 5.63
CA ARG A 126 -23.74 -10.88 5.79
C ARG A 126 -24.03 -11.87 6.93
N VAL A 127 -22.98 -12.35 7.57
CA VAL A 127 -23.05 -13.23 8.75
C VAL A 127 -22.68 -12.45 10.02
N THR A 128 -23.04 -12.97 11.19
CA THR A 128 -22.69 -12.40 12.50
C THR A 128 -21.52 -13.10 13.17
N SER A 129 -21.10 -14.26 12.61
CA SER A 129 -20.01 -15.08 13.14
C SER A 129 -19.24 -15.70 11.98
N LEU A 130 -17.92 -15.74 12.10
CA LEU A 130 -16.98 -16.35 11.14
C LEU A 130 -16.20 -17.44 11.86
N SER A 131 -16.27 -18.69 11.37
CA SER A 131 -15.48 -19.80 11.90
C SER A 131 -14.56 -20.36 10.80
N LEU A 132 -13.28 -20.50 11.11
CA LEU A 132 -12.25 -21.01 10.19
C LEU A 132 -11.41 -22.09 10.89
N ASP A 133 -11.17 -23.19 10.21
CA ASP A 133 -10.18 -24.15 10.63
C ASP A 133 -8.80 -23.64 10.29
N TRP A 134 -7.96 -23.42 11.32
CA TRP A 134 -6.61 -22.93 11.16
C TRP A 134 -5.62 -24.11 11.19
N PRO A 135 -4.71 -24.23 10.22
CA PRO A 135 -3.75 -25.33 10.19
C PRO A 135 -2.92 -25.41 11.47
N GLY A 136 -2.99 -26.55 12.15
CA GLY A 136 -2.25 -26.82 13.39
C GLY A 136 -2.84 -26.24 14.67
N ASP A 137 -3.97 -25.51 14.61
CA ASP A 137 -4.51 -24.77 15.76
C ASP A 137 -6.03 -24.96 15.95
N GLY A 138 -6.66 -25.81 15.12
CA GLY A 138 -8.10 -26.13 15.19
C GLY A 138 -8.99 -24.99 14.69
N THR A 139 -10.29 -25.08 15.03
CA THR A 139 -11.29 -24.11 14.63
C THR A 139 -11.21 -22.84 15.49
N ARG A 140 -11.07 -21.69 14.85
CA ARG A 140 -11.18 -20.37 15.47
C ARG A 140 -12.47 -19.69 15.03
N THR A 141 -13.09 -18.94 15.94
CA THR A 141 -14.36 -18.24 15.69
C THR A 141 -14.24 -16.77 16.10
N TRP A 142 -14.70 -15.90 15.20
CA TRP A 142 -14.78 -14.46 15.43
C TRP A 142 -16.23 -13.98 15.35
N SER A 143 -16.64 -13.08 16.23
CA SER A 143 -17.85 -12.32 16.05
C SER A 143 -17.62 -11.21 15.01
N VAL A 144 -18.59 -11.00 14.12
CA VAL A 144 -18.57 -9.97 13.06
C VAL A 144 -19.93 -9.27 12.98
N SER A 145 -20.62 -9.16 14.12
CA SER A 145 -21.99 -8.65 14.20
C SER A 145 -22.04 -7.13 14.00
N ASP A 146 -21.01 -6.41 14.44
CA ASP A 146 -20.91 -4.95 14.31
C ASP A 146 -19.55 -4.49 13.74
N SER A 147 -19.43 -3.19 13.50
CA SER A 147 -18.22 -2.63 12.89
C SER A 147 -16.97 -2.79 13.76
N ALA A 148 -17.08 -2.72 15.07
CA ALA A 148 -15.93 -2.86 15.98
C ALA A 148 -15.41 -4.30 15.98
N GLU A 149 -16.31 -5.26 16.04
CA GLU A 149 -16.00 -6.69 15.95
C GLU A 149 -15.38 -7.07 14.60
N ARG A 150 -15.92 -6.52 13.50
CA ARG A 150 -15.37 -6.71 12.14
C ARG A 150 -13.95 -6.19 12.01
N ILE A 151 -13.66 -5.00 12.57
CA ILE A 151 -12.30 -4.42 12.59
C ILE A 151 -11.37 -5.25 13.48
N ALA A 152 -11.84 -5.76 14.61
CA ALA A 152 -11.05 -6.62 15.48
C ALA A 152 -10.72 -7.96 14.79
N ALA A 153 -11.71 -8.59 14.16
CA ALA A 153 -11.53 -9.80 13.35
C ALA A 153 -10.54 -9.58 12.20
N PHE A 154 -10.68 -8.46 11.47
CA PHE A 154 -9.73 -8.08 10.42
C PHE A 154 -8.30 -7.97 10.97
N THR A 155 -8.12 -7.30 12.09
CA THR A 155 -6.79 -7.08 12.68
C THR A 155 -6.12 -8.40 13.06
N GLU A 156 -6.86 -9.31 13.70
CA GLU A 156 -6.35 -10.60 14.13
C GLU A 156 -6.07 -11.53 12.93
N ILE A 157 -7.05 -11.70 12.02
CA ILE A 157 -6.90 -12.58 10.86
C ILE A 157 -5.76 -12.08 9.96
N LYS A 158 -5.65 -10.77 9.74
CA LYS A 158 -4.53 -10.17 9.00
C LYS A 158 -3.17 -10.51 9.63
N ALA A 159 -3.06 -10.44 10.96
CA ALA A 159 -1.82 -10.78 11.66
C ALA A 159 -1.48 -12.28 11.50
N LEU A 160 -2.46 -13.16 11.62
CA LEU A 160 -2.32 -14.60 11.40
C LEU A 160 -1.90 -14.91 9.96
N CYS A 161 -2.54 -14.30 8.96
CA CYS A 161 -2.18 -14.43 7.55
C CYS A 161 -0.75 -13.94 7.26
N LYS A 162 -0.33 -12.85 7.90
CA LYS A 162 1.05 -12.36 7.77
C LYS A 162 2.09 -13.32 8.35
N ALA A 163 1.74 -14.13 9.35
CA ALA A 163 2.62 -15.13 9.93
C ALA A 163 2.63 -16.46 9.15
N ALA A 164 1.54 -16.78 8.46
CA ALA A 164 1.35 -18.04 7.74
C ALA A 164 2.12 -18.12 6.39
N PRO A 165 2.37 -19.33 5.84
CA PRO A 165 2.77 -19.51 4.44
C PRO A 165 1.77 -18.88 3.46
N ASN A 166 2.23 -18.54 2.24
CA ASN A 166 1.37 -17.88 1.25
C ASN A 166 0.14 -18.72 0.88
N GLU A 167 0.28 -20.04 0.71
CA GLU A 167 -0.81 -20.95 0.35
C GLU A 167 -1.89 -20.98 1.44
N VAL A 168 -1.48 -20.99 2.73
CA VAL A 168 -2.40 -20.93 3.87
C VAL A 168 -3.13 -19.59 3.91
N LYS A 169 -2.41 -18.50 3.71
CA LYS A 169 -3.00 -17.16 3.63
C LYS A 169 -4.06 -17.08 2.53
N ASP A 170 -3.74 -17.56 1.33
CA ASP A 170 -4.62 -17.47 0.17
C ASP A 170 -5.89 -18.33 0.36
N ASP A 171 -5.75 -19.53 0.93
CA ASP A 171 -6.91 -20.38 1.31
C ASP A 171 -7.79 -19.70 2.35
N VAL A 172 -7.20 -19.11 3.40
CA VAL A 172 -7.95 -18.37 4.43
C VAL A 172 -8.73 -17.21 3.81
N ILE A 173 -8.11 -16.40 2.96
CA ILE A 173 -8.78 -15.26 2.29
C ILE A 173 -9.95 -15.75 1.44
N ALA A 174 -9.78 -16.81 0.65
CA ALA A 174 -10.85 -17.39 -0.16
C ALA A 174 -12.01 -17.88 0.70
N ARG A 175 -11.74 -18.55 1.83
CA ARG A 175 -12.78 -19.03 2.75
C ARG A 175 -13.50 -17.88 3.45
N VAL A 176 -12.79 -16.85 3.90
CA VAL A 176 -13.41 -15.63 4.46
C VAL A 176 -14.37 -15.01 3.45
N ALA A 177 -13.94 -14.83 2.20
CA ALA A 177 -14.79 -14.28 1.15
C ALA A 177 -16.05 -15.12 0.92
N ALA A 178 -15.91 -16.43 0.88
CA ALA A 178 -17.04 -17.37 0.69
C ALA A 178 -18.04 -17.35 1.86
N ILE A 179 -17.55 -17.23 3.11
CA ILE A 179 -18.42 -17.23 4.32
C ILE A 179 -19.09 -15.88 4.49
N CYS A 180 -18.35 -14.77 4.32
CA CYS A 180 -18.88 -13.42 4.50
C CYS A 180 -19.92 -13.06 3.44
N ASP A 181 -19.81 -13.61 2.22
CA ASP A 181 -20.73 -13.36 1.08
C ASP A 181 -20.99 -11.87 0.86
N ALA A 182 -19.93 -11.07 0.97
CA ALA A 182 -20.00 -9.63 0.90
C ALA A 182 -20.07 -9.15 -0.57
N ASP A 183 -20.77 -8.04 -0.79
CA ASP A 183 -20.71 -7.32 -2.06
C ASP A 183 -19.46 -6.42 -2.06
N VAL A 184 -18.38 -6.93 -2.66
CA VAL A 184 -17.07 -6.24 -2.67
C VAL A 184 -16.95 -5.43 -3.94
N ALA A 185 -16.62 -4.13 -3.81
CA ALA A 185 -16.38 -3.20 -4.91
C ALA A 185 -14.86 -3.01 -5.14
N PRO A 186 -14.25 -3.72 -6.11
CA PRO A 186 -12.80 -3.60 -6.39
C PRO A 186 -12.39 -2.22 -6.91
N ASP A 187 -13.33 -1.47 -7.47
CA ASP A 187 -13.17 -0.11 -7.97
C ASP A 187 -13.32 0.97 -6.88
N HIS A 188 -13.53 0.56 -5.63
CA HIS A 188 -13.58 1.50 -4.51
C HIS A 188 -12.26 2.30 -4.42
N PRO A 189 -12.28 3.64 -4.18
CA PRO A 189 -11.09 4.51 -4.21
C PRO A 189 -9.92 4.08 -3.29
N LEU A 190 -10.19 3.27 -2.26
CA LEU A 190 -9.15 2.72 -1.38
C LEU A 190 -8.55 1.39 -1.88
N TYR A 191 -9.16 0.74 -2.89
CA TYR A 191 -8.78 -0.60 -3.33
C TYR A 191 -8.34 -0.66 -4.79
N ALA A 192 -8.81 0.29 -5.61
CA ALA A 192 -8.51 0.33 -7.03
C ALA A 192 -7.01 0.57 -7.30
N PHE A 193 -6.49 -0.10 -8.33
CA PHE A 193 -5.14 0.05 -8.84
C PHE A 193 -5.13 0.93 -10.10
N MET A 194 -3.99 1.57 -10.35
CA MET A 194 -3.74 2.28 -11.61
C MET A 194 -3.88 1.34 -12.81
N SER A 195 -4.23 1.90 -13.96
CA SER A 195 -4.05 1.26 -15.25
C SER A 195 -2.64 1.52 -15.81
N TRP A 196 -2.25 0.77 -16.85
CA TRP A 196 -1.01 1.06 -17.58
C TRP A 196 -1.05 2.42 -18.31
N ASP A 197 -2.24 2.94 -18.62
CA ASP A 197 -2.39 4.26 -19.22
C ASP A 197 -2.16 5.36 -18.17
N ASP A 198 -2.64 5.21 -16.93
CA ASP A 198 -2.33 6.11 -15.82
C ASP A 198 -0.82 6.19 -15.56
N ILE A 199 -0.14 5.04 -15.57
CA ILE A 199 1.31 4.96 -15.37
C ILE A 199 2.06 5.66 -16.52
N ARG A 200 1.65 5.46 -17.78
CA ARG A 200 2.24 6.15 -18.94
C ARG A 200 2.06 7.65 -18.85
N GLU A 201 0.88 8.11 -18.42
CA GLU A 201 0.61 9.54 -18.21
C GLU A 201 1.54 10.10 -17.14
N MET A 202 1.60 9.50 -15.94
CA MET A 202 2.48 9.93 -14.86
C MET A 202 3.96 9.91 -15.25
N ASN A 203 4.39 8.95 -16.07
CA ASN A 203 5.78 8.81 -16.52
C ASN A 203 6.23 9.92 -17.50
N THR A 204 5.31 10.78 -17.95
CA THR A 204 5.69 11.99 -18.71
C THR A 204 6.24 13.10 -17.82
N SER A 205 5.99 13.04 -16.52
CA SER A 205 6.50 13.99 -15.55
C SER A 205 7.97 13.72 -15.21
N PRO A 206 8.82 14.75 -15.22
CA PRO A 206 10.19 14.60 -14.75
C PRO A 206 10.30 14.40 -13.23
N LEU A 207 9.21 14.47 -12.49
CA LEU A 207 9.16 14.30 -11.03
C LEU A 207 8.82 12.86 -10.62
N VAL A 208 8.45 12.00 -11.57
CA VAL A 208 7.97 10.65 -11.29
C VAL A 208 8.99 9.61 -11.74
N ASP A 209 9.32 8.70 -10.84
CA ASP A 209 10.04 7.45 -11.15
C ASP A 209 9.14 6.26 -10.79
N PHE A 210 9.31 5.14 -11.51
CA PHE A 210 8.65 3.87 -11.20
C PHE A 210 9.66 2.78 -10.87
N GLY A 211 9.30 1.93 -9.90
CA GLY A 211 10.05 0.73 -9.53
C GLY A 211 9.14 -0.49 -9.43
N ALA A 212 9.71 -1.68 -9.25
CA ALA A 212 8.96 -2.92 -9.09
C ALA A 212 8.67 -3.23 -7.62
N HIS A 213 7.44 -3.69 -7.32
CA HIS A 213 7.01 -4.16 -6.01
C HIS A 213 6.44 -5.58 -6.08
N THR A 214 7.19 -6.49 -6.72
CA THR A 214 6.78 -7.86 -7.09
C THR A 214 5.62 -7.90 -8.11
N VAL A 215 5.26 -9.09 -8.55
CA VAL A 215 4.09 -9.28 -9.44
C VAL A 215 2.81 -9.41 -8.62
N ASP A 216 2.79 -10.29 -7.62
CA ASP A 216 1.59 -10.66 -6.86
C ASP A 216 1.62 -10.24 -5.38
N HIS A 217 2.44 -9.24 -5.04
CA HIS A 217 2.58 -8.71 -3.67
C HIS A 217 2.93 -9.81 -2.66
N VAL A 218 3.80 -10.72 -3.05
CA VAL A 218 4.27 -11.80 -2.17
C VAL A 218 5.31 -11.30 -1.16
N SER A 219 5.36 -11.91 0.02
CA SER A 219 6.45 -11.67 0.96
C SER A 219 7.71 -12.41 0.47
N LEU A 220 8.71 -11.68 -0.03
CA LEU A 220 9.96 -12.25 -0.54
C LEU A 220 10.70 -13.11 0.49
N ALA A 221 10.49 -12.90 1.79
CA ALA A 221 11.05 -13.74 2.84
C ALA A 221 10.38 -15.11 2.98
N LYS A 222 9.30 -15.37 2.24
CA LYS A 222 8.48 -16.59 2.32
C LYS A 222 8.36 -17.34 1.00
N VAL A 223 9.07 -16.89 -0.01
CA VAL A 223 9.16 -17.55 -1.33
C VAL A 223 10.52 -18.20 -1.50
N SER A 224 10.61 -19.22 -2.34
CA SER A 224 11.86 -19.84 -2.69
C SER A 224 12.72 -18.94 -3.58
N ALA A 225 14.01 -19.23 -3.72
CA ALA A 225 14.89 -18.47 -4.60
C ALA A 225 14.55 -18.64 -6.10
N ASP A 226 13.74 -19.64 -6.43
CA ASP A 226 13.32 -19.97 -7.81
C ASP A 226 11.97 -19.33 -8.20
N GLU A 227 11.28 -18.68 -7.23
CA GLU A 227 10.06 -17.88 -7.42
C GLU A 227 10.39 -16.39 -7.58
#